data_91542b32421f38abf1ff608089d1fdfc
#
_entry.id   91542b32421f38abf1ff608089d1fdfc
#
_cell.length_a   1.000
_cell.length_b   1.000
_cell.length_c   1.000
_cell.angle_alpha   90.00
_cell.angle_beta   90.00
_cell.angle_gamma   90.00
#
_symmetry.space_group_name_H-M   'P 1'
#
loop_
_entity.id
_entity.type
_entity.pdbx_description
1 polymer ?
#
loop_
_entity_poly.entity_id
_entity_poly.type
_entity_poly.pdbx_seq_one_letter_code
_entity_poly.pdbx_strand_id
1 'polypeptide(L)'
;MSKRVYIAALGTETNQFVPFPTGLRGYQEHGIWHGDATQHAPTNFTAPVHVWRKETEKRGWTVIEGLSTFAAPSGTTVRKVYEDFRDEILDGIKAALPLDAVLINVHGAMVADGYDDCEGDLLSRIRAIVGPKVAIGAEFDLHCHLSALMLDSADVLVGYKEYPHTDTMERAAELFAIIADTVEGRVKPVMARYDCRMIAQYRTSVPPISEFVVRMKSLEGKDGILSVSLSHGFSFADVEDVGTRTLVVADGDMAKAQALAEQLGKELWDNRERYATKYLTVDEAMDRAASHNQGPLVLADRADNPGSGAPGDSTFVLKALIEREIGPALFGVMWDPMAFQIAEEAGEGARIRMRLGGKSGTVSGDPVDLDVTVKKIARNVFQPYGPVMSPLGDMALLSSEHVDIAICTRRNQTFHADAFRAVGAEPADYRVVIVKSAQHFYNGFVGVAKEILYVATPGAADPDVTRWPYTKRKTPFWPKVADPWK
;
A
#
# COMPACT_ATOMS: atom_id res chain seq x y z
N MET A 1 16.47 35.99 -6.46
CA MET A 1 16.36 34.94 -7.50
C MET A 1 15.17 34.06 -7.17
N SER A 2 14.47 33.52 -8.15
CA SER A 2 13.41 32.51 -7.92
C SER A 2 14.02 31.28 -7.27
N LYS A 3 13.32 30.71 -6.25
CA LYS A 3 13.74 29.45 -5.64
C LYS A 3 13.59 28.29 -6.62
N ARG A 4 14.42 27.28 -6.53
CA ARG A 4 14.48 26.13 -7.43
C ARG A 4 14.21 24.83 -6.67
N VAL A 5 13.17 24.12 -7.06
CA VAL A 5 12.71 22.89 -6.41
C VAL A 5 12.77 21.74 -7.39
N TYR A 6 13.46 20.66 -7.02
CA TYR A 6 13.47 19.40 -7.75
C TYR A 6 12.41 18.46 -7.15
N ILE A 7 11.61 17.82 -8.02
CA ILE A 7 10.55 16.89 -7.61
C ILE A 7 10.69 15.57 -8.36
N ALA A 8 10.49 14.44 -7.67
CA ALA A 8 10.54 13.10 -8.27
C ALA A 8 9.74 12.09 -7.44
N ALA A 9 9.52 10.89 -7.99
CA ALA A 9 8.86 9.80 -7.29
C ALA A 9 9.48 8.44 -7.65
N LEU A 10 9.81 7.61 -6.66
CA LEU A 10 10.28 6.24 -6.86
C LEU A 10 9.78 5.36 -5.72
N GLY A 11 9.04 4.28 -6.05
CA GLY A 11 8.59 3.38 -5.01
C GLY A 11 8.01 2.06 -5.49
N THR A 12 7.96 1.15 -4.58
CA THR A 12 7.16 -0.06 -4.53
C THR A 12 7.11 -0.54 -3.09
N GLU A 13 6.18 -1.41 -2.76
CA GLU A 13 6.12 -2.09 -1.47
C GLU A 13 6.61 -3.53 -1.64
N THR A 14 7.58 -3.96 -0.87
CA THR A 14 8.27 -5.23 -1.11
C THR A 14 7.89 -6.29 -0.09
N ASN A 15 7.22 -7.34 -0.55
CA ASN A 15 6.98 -8.57 0.22
C ASN A 15 8.13 -9.55 -0.04
N GLN A 16 9.10 -9.64 0.88
CA GLN A 16 10.27 -10.53 0.73
C GLN A 16 9.94 -12.02 0.89
N PHE A 17 8.71 -12.36 1.28
CA PHE A 17 8.29 -13.75 1.48
C PHE A 17 7.56 -14.34 0.26
N VAL A 18 7.46 -13.60 -0.85
CA VAL A 18 6.92 -14.10 -2.12
C VAL A 18 8.02 -14.45 -3.11
N PRO A 19 7.82 -15.47 -3.99
CA PRO A 19 8.88 -16.01 -4.82
C PRO A 19 9.11 -15.25 -6.14
N PHE A 20 8.41 -14.15 -6.41
CA PHE A 20 8.50 -13.45 -7.69
C PHE A 20 8.98 -12.00 -7.50
N PRO A 21 10.17 -11.67 -8.04
CA PRO A 21 10.79 -10.37 -7.87
C PRO A 21 10.04 -9.27 -8.64
N THR A 22 10.19 -8.02 -8.18
CA THR A 22 9.74 -6.82 -8.91
C THR A 22 10.80 -6.47 -9.96
N GLY A 23 10.44 -6.65 -11.23
CA GLY A 23 11.30 -6.31 -12.38
C GLY A 23 10.85 -5.03 -13.08
N LEU A 24 11.59 -4.61 -14.11
CA LEU A 24 11.29 -3.42 -14.93
C LEU A 24 9.86 -3.42 -15.48
N ARG A 25 9.33 -4.60 -15.87
CA ARG A 25 7.98 -4.72 -16.39
C ARG A 25 6.92 -4.27 -15.38
N GLY A 26 7.10 -4.53 -14.10
CA GLY A 26 6.19 -4.06 -13.05
C GLY A 26 6.05 -2.54 -13.02
N TYR A 27 7.16 -1.83 -13.23
CA TYR A 27 7.16 -0.37 -13.35
C TYR A 27 6.53 0.11 -14.66
N GLN A 28 6.87 -0.54 -15.79
CA GLN A 28 6.26 -0.22 -17.10
C GLN A 28 4.73 -0.35 -17.11
N GLU A 29 4.18 -1.31 -16.38
CA GLU A 29 2.74 -1.51 -16.23
C GLU A 29 2.03 -0.36 -15.50
N HIS A 30 2.75 0.42 -14.68
CA HIS A 30 2.21 1.56 -13.92
C HIS A 30 2.66 2.92 -14.48
N GLY A 31 3.59 2.92 -15.42
CA GLY A 31 4.16 4.10 -16.07
C GLY A 31 5.54 4.47 -15.50
N ILE A 32 6.43 4.82 -16.42
CA ILE A 32 7.75 5.40 -16.14
C ILE A 32 7.79 6.74 -16.86
N TRP A 33 7.92 7.81 -16.10
CA TRP A 33 7.93 9.18 -16.61
C TRP A 33 9.28 9.81 -16.33
N HIS A 34 9.95 10.24 -17.41
CA HIS A 34 11.30 10.78 -17.36
C HIS A 34 11.27 12.33 -17.33
N GLY A 35 10.74 12.90 -16.25
CA GLY A 35 10.63 14.36 -16.08
C GLY A 35 9.36 14.99 -16.64
N ASP A 36 8.34 14.20 -16.90
CA ASP A 36 7.09 14.63 -17.54
C ASP A 36 5.81 14.04 -16.90
N ALA A 37 5.91 13.43 -15.72
CA ALA A 37 4.77 12.82 -15.04
C ALA A 37 3.59 13.77 -14.85
N THR A 38 3.86 15.07 -14.64
CA THR A 38 2.82 16.09 -14.46
C THR A 38 2.16 16.53 -15.77
N GLN A 39 2.61 16.04 -16.93
CA GLN A 39 1.95 16.21 -18.22
C GLN A 39 0.92 15.10 -18.50
N HIS A 40 0.88 14.08 -17.66
CA HIS A 40 -0.03 12.94 -17.73
C HIS A 40 -1.10 13.01 -16.63
N ALA A 41 -2.14 12.19 -16.73
CA ALA A 41 -3.13 12.07 -15.66
C ALA A 41 -2.45 11.54 -14.38
N PRO A 42 -2.75 12.11 -13.21
CA PRO A 42 -2.17 11.64 -11.96
C PRO A 42 -2.58 10.20 -11.65
N THR A 43 -1.63 9.42 -11.18
CA THR A 43 -1.87 8.18 -10.45
C THR A 43 -1.83 8.44 -8.95
N ASN A 44 -2.23 7.49 -8.12
CA ASN A 44 -2.10 7.68 -6.66
C ASN A 44 -0.66 7.96 -6.23
N PHE A 45 0.33 7.40 -6.93
CA PHE A 45 1.73 7.57 -6.57
C PHE A 45 2.35 8.84 -7.18
N THR A 46 1.85 9.34 -8.32
CA THR A 46 2.35 10.59 -8.91
C THR A 46 1.56 11.83 -8.47
N ALA A 47 0.41 11.67 -7.81
CA ALA A 47 -0.39 12.79 -7.33
C ALA A 47 0.39 13.80 -6.46
N PRO A 48 1.30 13.40 -5.56
CA PRO A 48 2.17 14.32 -4.83
C PRO A 48 3.00 15.22 -5.73
N VAL A 49 3.57 14.68 -6.81
CA VAL A 49 4.40 15.44 -7.76
C VAL A 49 3.58 16.54 -8.44
N HIS A 50 2.31 16.27 -8.78
CA HIS A 50 1.39 17.29 -9.30
C HIS A 50 1.08 18.40 -8.29
N VAL A 51 0.87 18.03 -7.01
CA VAL A 51 0.67 19.02 -5.94
C VAL A 51 1.90 19.90 -5.79
N TRP A 52 3.08 19.31 -5.75
CA TRP A 52 4.34 20.05 -5.58
C TRP A 52 4.64 20.98 -6.75
N ARG A 53 4.39 20.55 -7.99
CA ARG A 53 4.50 21.43 -9.15
C ARG A 53 3.59 22.64 -9.00
N LYS A 54 2.30 22.40 -8.75
CA LYS A 54 1.30 23.46 -8.60
C LYS A 54 1.66 24.47 -7.51
N GLU A 55 2.06 23.98 -6.34
CA GLU A 55 2.39 24.85 -5.20
C GLU A 55 3.73 25.61 -5.41
N THR A 56 4.69 25.00 -6.12
CA THR A 56 5.95 25.64 -6.52
C THR A 56 5.68 26.80 -7.50
N GLU A 57 4.92 26.54 -8.55
CA GLU A 57 4.57 27.54 -9.58
C GLU A 57 3.73 28.68 -9.01
N LYS A 58 2.78 28.40 -8.11
CA LYS A 58 1.96 29.40 -7.40
C LYS A 58 2.79 30.39 -6.57
N ARG A 59 3.96 29.97 -6.08
CA ARG A 59 4.91 30.83 -5.37
C ARG A 59 5.85 31.59 -6.32
N GLY A 60 5.74 31.41 -7.62
CA GLY A 60 6.66 31.98 -8.60
C GLY A 60 8.07 31.32 -8.53
N TRP A 61 8.18 30.14 -7.98
CA TRP A 61 9.41 29.35 -7.92
C TRP A 61 9.56 28.51 -9.17
N THR A 62 10.78 28.04 -9.43
CA THR A 62 11.08 27.18 -10.59
C THR A 62 11.02 25.72 -10.14
N VAL A 63 10.18 24.91 -10.80
CA VAL A 63 10.13 23.46 -10.62
C VAL A 63 10.98 22.75 -11.67
N ILE A 64 11.73 21.74 -11.22
CA ILE A 64 12.47 20.82 -12.09
C ILE A 64 11.94 19.43 -11.78
N GLU A 65 11.36 18.77 -12.77
CA GLU A 65 10.78 17.44 -12.60
C GLU A 65 11.77 16.37 -13.05
N GLY A 66 11.95 15.36 -12.21
CA GLY A 66 12.77 14.19 -12.48
C GLY A 66 11.95 12.94 -12.72
N LEU A 67 12.59 11.78 -12.65
CA LEU A 67 11.94 10.48 -12.79
C LEU A 67 10.77 10.34 -11.81
N SER A 68 9.66 9.82 -12.32
CA SER A 68 8.53 9.38 -11.50
C SER A 68 8.06 8.02 -11.95
N THR A 69 8.10 7.03 -11.04
CA THR A 69 7.65 5.65 -11.34
C THR A 69 7.27 4.88 -10.09
N PHE A 70 6.38 3.90 -10.27
CA PHE A 70 5.91 3.00 -9.23
C PHE A 70 5.66 1.61 -9.79
N ALA A 71 5.91 0.57 -9.00
CA ALA A 71 5.47 -0.79 -9.33
C ALA A 71 4.47 -1.30 -8.28
N ALA A 72 3.45 -2.07 -8.73
CA ALA A 72 2.58 -2.76 -7.79
C ALA A 72 3.38 -3.64 -6.84
N PRO A 73 3.00 -3.73 -5.56
CA PRO A 73 3.69 -4.52 -4.55
C PRO A 73 3.96 -5.96 -5.01
N SER A 74 5.18 -6.43 -4.84
CA SER A 74 5.62 -7.79 -5.20
C SER A 74 6.86 -8.16 -4.37
N GLY A 75 7.66 -9.15 -4.80
CA GLY A 75 8.91 -9.53 -4.14
C GLY A 75 10.04 -8.53 -4.34
N THR A 76 11.21 -8.86 -3.81
CA THR A 76 12.43 -8.03 -3.84
C THR A 76 12.70 -7.47 -5.23
N THR A 77 12.94 -6.17 -5.31
CA THR A 77 13.22 -5.49 -6.58
C THR A 77 14.58 -5.94 -7.13
N VAL A 78 14.62 -6.19 -8.44
CA VAL A 78 15.86 -6.50 -9.14
C VAL A 78 16.85 -5.34 -8.97
N ARG A 79 18.08 -5.63 -8.48
CA ARG A 79 19.13 -4.64 -8.19
C ARG A 79 19.29 -3.60 -9.30
N LYS A 80 19.51 -4.07 -10.52
CA LYS A 80 19.73 -3.18 -11.67
C LYS A 80 18.58 -2.21 -11.91
N VAL A 81 17.33 -2.65 -11.70
CA VAL A 81 16.14 -1.80 -11.89
C VAL A 81 16.12 -0.67 -10.86
N TYR A 82 16.41 -0.99 -9.59
CA TYR A 82 16.52 0.03 -8.56
C TYR A 82 17.66 1.00 -8.82
N GLU A 83 18.85 0.47 -9.12
CA GLU A 83 20.04 1.29 -9.35
C GLU A 83 19.86 2.22 -10.55
N ASP A 84 19.29 1.74 -11.67
CA ASP A 84 19.05 2.56 -12.86
C ASP A 84 18.11 3.73 -12.53
N PHE A 85 17.00 3.51 -11.83
CA PHE A 85 16.05 4.58 -11.47
C PHE A 85 16.61 5.54 -10.42
N ARG A 86 17.29 5.01 -9.40
CA ARG A 86 17.99 5.82 -8.41
C ARG A 86 19.01 6.75 -9.07
N ASP A 87 19.85 6.18 -9.92
CA ASP A 87 20.94 6.92 -10.55
C ASP A 87 20.41 7.98 -11.52
N GLU A 88 19.29 7.72 -12.23
CA GLU A 88 18.61 8.74 -13.04
C GLU A 88 18.12 9.93 -12.19
N ILE A 89 17.53 9.69 -11.02
CA ILE A 89 17.14 10.76 -10.09
C ILE A 89 18.36 11.55 -9.64
N LEU A 90 19.44 10.86 -9.25
CA LEU A 90 20.66 11.51 -8.78
C LEU A 90 21.35 12.33 -9.86
N ASP A 91 21.38 11.85 -11.09
CA ASP A 91 21.95 12.58 -12.23
C ASP A 91 21.08 13.78 -12.61
N GLY A 92 19.75 13.65 -12.56
CA GLY A 92 18.82 14.77 -12.72
C GLY A 92 19.03 15.87 -11.68
N ILE A 93 19.26 15.51 -10.40
CA ILE A 93 19.57 16.47 -9.32
C ILE A 93 20.91 17.17 -9.60
N LYS A 94 21.98 16.44 -9.97
CA LYS A 94 23.29 17.02 -10.30
C LYS A 94 23.18 18.04 -11.43
N ALA A 95 22.42 17.70 -12.48
CA ALA A 95 22.20 18.59 -13.64
C ALA A 95 21.36 19.83 -13.28
N ALA A 96 20.50 19.73 -12.25
CA ALA A 96 19.60 20.80 -11.82
C ALA A 96 20.27 21.80 -10.83
N LEU A 97 21.46 21.53 -10.31
CA LEU A 97 22.12 22.41 -9.35
C LEU A 97 22.35 23.83 -9.90
N PRO A 98 22.28 24.89 -9.09
CA PRO A 98 21.98 24.86 -7.65
C PRO A 98 20.47 24.74 -7.37
N LEU A 99 20.11 24.08 -6.27
CA LEU A 99 18.73 23.89 -5.80
C LEU A 99 18.53 24.54 -4.43
N ASP A 100 17.28 24.90 -4.11
CA ASP A 100 16.86 25.34 -2.78
C ASP A 100 16.14 24.21 -2.01
N ALA A 101 15.43 23.32 -2.74
CA ALA A 101 14.78 22.15 -2.15
C ALA A 101 14.74 20.96 -3.11
N VAL A 102 14.59 19.76 -2.51
CA VAL A 102 14.31 18.49 -3.19
C VAL A 102 13.12 17.84 -2.50
N LEU A 103 12.09 17.45 -3.26
CA LEU A 103 10.92 16.74 -2.78
C LEU A 103 10.81 15.39 -3.49
N ILE A 104 10.77 14.33 -2.71
CA ILE A 104 10.71 12.96 -3.24
C ILE A 104 9.48 12.25 -2.67
N ASN A 105 8.63 11.70 -3.54
CA ASN A 105 7.62 10.73 -3.13
C ASN A 105 8.25 9.33 -3.13
N VAL A 106 8.24 8.68 -1.98
CA VAL A 106 8.74 7.31 -1.80
C VAL A 106 7.64 6.43 -1.23
N HIS A 107 7.79 5.09 -1.29
CA HIS A 107 6.86 4.23 -0.57
C HIS A 107 7.24 4.11 0.91
N GLY A 108 8.50 3.88 1.20
CA GLY A 108 8.99 3.66 2.57
C GLY A 108 9.19 2.19 2.95
N ALA A 109 8.89 1.26 2.04
CA ALA A 109 9.05 -0.17 2.24
C ALA A 109 9.62 -0.87 0.98
N MET A 110 10.40 -0.16 0.19
CA MET A 110 11.08 -0.72 -0.99
C MET A 110 12.35 -1.43 -0.57
N VAL A 111 12.44 -2.72 -0.94
CA VAL A 111 13.65 -3.53 -0.79
C VAL A 111 14.12 -3.98 -2.16
N ALA A 112 15.41 -3.82 -2.46
CA ALA A 112 16.03 -4.34 -3.67
C ALA A 112 17.14 -5.32 -3.32
N ASP A 113 17.55 -6.14 -4.29
CA ASP A 113 18.65 -7.05 -4.07
C ASP A 113 19.94 -6.27 -3.72
N GLY A 114 20.43 -6.49 -2.50
CA GLY A 114 21.56 -5.78 -1.89
C GLY A 114 21.20 -4.46 -1.18
N TYR A 115 19.91 -4.08 -1.11
CA TYR A 115 19.42 -2.87 -0.46
C TYR A 115 18.19 -3.18 0.39
N ASP A 116 18.35 -3.16 1.71
CA ASP A 116 17.25 -3.36 2.68
C ASP A 116 16.41 -2.09 2.91
N ASP A 117 16.96 -0.93 2.55
CA ASP A 117 16.36 0.41 2.72
C ASP A 117 16.70 1.25 1.48
N CYS A 118 15.89 1.09 0.43
CA CYS A 118 16.07 1.85 -0.81
C CYS A 118 15.80 3.34 -0.62
N GLU A 119 14.87 3.69 0.25
CA GLU A 119 14.51 5.07 0.53
C GLU A 119 15.62 5.80 1.26
N GLY A 120 16.21 5.17 2.29
CA GLY A 120 17.35 5.72 3.00
C GLY A 120 18.59 5.82 2.12
N ASP A 121 18.86 4.82 1.26
CA ASP A 121 19.96 4.87 0.27
C ASP A 121 19.77 6.05 -0.68
N LEU A 122 18.57 6.23 -1.26
CA LEU A 122 18.27 7.34 -2.16
C LEU A 122 18.43 8.70 -1.47
N LEU A 123 17.79 8.90 -0.32
CA LEU A 123 17.83 10.18 0.41
C LEU A 123 19.25 10.54 0.88
N SER A 124 20.02 9.56 1.35
CA SER A 124 21.42 9.80 1.78
C SER A 124 22.33 10.23 0.63
N ARG A 125 22.15 9.63 -0.56
CA ARG A 125 22.88 10.04 -1.77
C ARG A 125 22.46 11.42 -2.26
N ILE A 126 21.16 11.74 -2.18
CA ILE A 126 20.67 13.10 -2.48
C ILE A 126 21.35 14.11 -1.55
N ARG A 127 21.34 13.85 -0.23
CA ARG A 127 22.00 14.70 0.76
C ARG A 127 23.48 14.90 0.47
N ALA A 128 24.19 13.85 0.06
CA ALA A 128 25.61 13.93 -0.30
C ALA A 128 25.85 14.84 -1.53
N ILE A 129 24.92 14.90 -2.48
CA ILE A 129 25.01 15.74 -3.69
C ILE A 129 24.68 17.19 -3.37
N VAL A 130 23.55 17.45 -2.69
CA VAL A 130 23.03 18.81 -2.51
C VAL A 130 23.63 19.53 -1.30
N GLY A 131 24.24 18.78 -0.38
CA GLY A 131 24.86 19.32 0.85
C GLY A 131 23.81 19.74 1.91
N PRO A 132 24.27 20.29 3.06
CA PRO A 132 23.41 20.50 4.24
C PRO A 132 22.49 21.72 4.17
N LYS A 133 22.57 22.55 3.10
CA LYS A 133 21.81 23.79 3.00
C LYS A 133 20.53 23.66 2.17
N VAL A 134 20.43 22.63 1.33
CA VAL A 134 19.26 22.37 0.52
C VAL A 134 18.26 21.58 1.35
N ALA A 135 17.02 22.06 1.41
CA ALA A 135 15.96 21.36 2.15
C ALA A 135 15.54 20.08 1.41
N ILE A 136 15.56 18.94 2.08
CA ILE A 136 15.09 17.65 1.54
C ILE A 136 13.83 17.24 2.27
N GLY A 137 12.73 17.08 1.53
CA GLY A 137 11.48 16.54 2.02
C GLY A 137 11.11 15.22 1.33
N ALA A 138 10.59 14.26 2.10
CA ALA A 138 10.01 13.08 1.52
C ALA A 138 8.62 12.77 2.08
N GLU A 139 7.69 12.43 1.17
CA GLU A 139 6.39 11.87 1.50
C GLU A 139 6.45 10.36 1.39
N PHE A 140 5.79 9.65 2.31
CA PHE A 140 5.82 8.20 2.33
C PHE A 140 4.47 7.59 2.74
N ASP A 141 4.23 6.35 2.29
CA ASP A 141 3.10 5.52 2.72
C ASP A 141 3.23 5.14 4.21
N LEU A 142 2.10 5.05 4.92
CA LEU A 142 2.10 4.65 6.33
C LEU A 142 2.66 3.24 6.60
N HIS A 143 2.80 2.39 5.58
CA HIS A 143 3.48 1.09 5.68
C HIS A 143 5.02 1.21 5.66
N CYS A 144 5.56 2.41 5.78
CA CYS A 144 7.00 2.70 5.82
C CYS A 144 7.70 2.03 7.01
N HIS A 145 8.95 1.57 6.78
CA HIS A 145 9.83 1.08 7.85
C HIS A 145 10.43 2.21 8.70
N LEU A 146 10.46 3.41 8.17
CA LEU A 146 10.95 4.63 8.82
C LEU A 146 12.33 4.44 9.45
N SER A 147 13.34 4.17 8.61
CA SER A 147 14.71 3.88 9.03
C SER A 147 15.42 5.08 9.66
N ALA A 148 16.51 4.82 10.39
CA ALA A 148 17.37 5.89 10.88
C ALA A 148 18.00 6.68 9.72
N LEU A 149 18.40 5.96 8.67
CA LEU A 149 19.03 6.57 7.50
C LEU A 149 18.11 7.55 6.77
N MET A 150 16.79 7.26 6.69
CA MET A 150 15.80 8.20 6.17
C MET A 150 15.76 9.49 7.01
N LEU A 151 15.68 9.36 8.34
CA LEU A 151 15.62 10.51 9.25
C LEU A 151 16.89 11.37 9.17
N ASP A 152 18.05 10.74 9.15
CA ASP A 152 19.34 11.43 9.15
C ASP A 152 19.63 12.15 7.81
N SER A 153 18.93 11.75 6.74
CA SER A 153 19.16 12.23 5.38
C SER A 153 18.18 13.31 4.93
N ALA A 154 16.95 13.33 5.45
CA ALA A 154 15.94 14.32 5.13
C ALA A 154 15.80 15.40 6.21
N ASP A 155 15.26 16.58 5.86
CA ASP A 155 14.89 17.62 6.82
C ASP A 155 13.46 17.45 7.29
N VAL A 156 12.58 16.91 6.42
CA VAL A 156 11.16 16.69 6.72
C VAL A 156 10.68 15.38 6.09
N LEU A 157 10.08 14.54 6.90
CA LEU A 157 9.40 13.32 6.48
C LEU A 157 7.92 13.42 6.88
N VAL A 158 6.99 13.19 5.94
CA VAL A 158 5.54 13.20 6.18
C VAL A 158 4.93 11.92 5.65
N GLY A 159 4.29 11.15 6.54
CA GLY A 159 3.59 9.91 6.17
C GLY A 159 2.10 10.12 5.97
N TYR A 160 1.48 9.28 5.12
CA TYR A 160 0.02 9.16 5.06
C TYR A 160 -0.53 8.84 6.45
N LYS A 161 -1.74 9.34 6.75
CA LYS A 161 -2.37 9.15 8.06
C LYS A 161 -3.60 8.25 7.99
N GLU A 162 -4.08 7.97 6.77
CA GLU A 162 -5.29 7.22 6.53
C GLU A 162 -5.04 5.89 5.78
N TYR A 163 -5.74 4.86 6.23
CA TYR A 163 -5.81 3.55 5.57
C TYR A 163 -7.29 3.13 5.43
N PRO A 164 -7.88 3.22 4.22
CA PRO A 164 -7.29 3.46 2.87
C PRO A 164 -6.62 4.83 2.70
N HIS A 165 -5.68 4.97 1.75
CA HIS A 165 -4.89 6.17 1.47
C HIS A 165 -5.74 7.26 0.80
N THR A 166 -6.54 7.97 1.60
CA THR A 166 -7.45 9.01 1.12
C THR A 166 -6.87 10.42 1.25
N ASP A 167 -5.71 10.55 1.88
CA ASP A 167 -5.11 11.82 2.27
C ASP A 167 -3.76 12.14 1.58
N THR A 168 -3.36 11.37 0.58
CA THR A 168 -2.09 11.51 -0.15
C THR A 168 -1.83 12.95 -0.60
N MET A 169 -2.79 13.59 -1.30
CA MET A 169 -2.60 14.96 -1.79
C MET A 169 -2.54 16.00 -0.66
N GLU A 170 -3.24 15.76 0.45
CA GLU A 170 -3.18 16.61 1.64
C GLU A 170 -1.80 16.52 2.30
N ARG A 171 -1.22 15.31 2.36
CA ARG A 171 0.14 15.12 2.92
C ARG A 171 1.20 15.73 2.03
N ALA A 172 1.05 15.63 0.70
CA ALA A 172 1.91 16.33 -0.25
C ALA A 172 1.90 17.84 -0.02
N ALA A 173 0.73 18.43 0.16
CA ALA A 173 0.58 19.86 0.43
C ALA A 173 1.18 20.24 1.80
N GLU A 174 1.01 19.42 2.83
CA GLU A 174 1.61 19.59 4.16
C GLU A 174 3.14 19.59 4.08
N LEU A 175 3.73 18.57 3.44
CA LEU A 175 5.17 18.48 3.24
C LEU A 175 5.71 19.70 2.50
N PHE A 176 5.05 20.08 1.40
CA PHE A 176 5.46 21.26 0.63
C PHE A 176 5.44 22.54 1.47
N ALA A 177 4.40 22.75 2.28
CA ALA A 177 4.28 23.93 3.13
C ALA A 177 5.45 24.01 4.15
N ILE A 178 5.78 22.90 4.81
CA ILE A 178 6.87 22.86 5.79
C ILE A 178 8.23 23.09 5.09
N ILE A 179 8.46 22.47 3.93
CA ILE A 179 9.70 22.68 3.15
C ILE A 179 9.81 24.11 2.65
N ALA A 180 8.71 24.72 2.18
CA ALA A 180 8.71 26.12 1.76
C ALA A 180 9.04 27.06 2.92
N ASP A 181 8.47 26.81 4.10
CA ASP A 181 8.76 27.58 5.31
C ASP A 181 10.22 27.40 5.76
N THR A 182 10.77 26.20 5.58
CA THR A 182 12.19 25.92 5.84
C THR A 182 13.11 26.69 4.89
N VAL A 183 12.82 26.67 3.59
CA VAL A 183 13.59 27.40 2.55
C VAL A 183 13.56 28.91 2.77
N GLU A 184 12.43 29.42 3.26
CA GLU A 184 12.25 30.85 3.58
C GLU A 184 12.72 31.22 4.98
N GLY A 185 13.21 30.26 5.78
CA GLY A 185 13.76 30.47 7.12
C GLY A 185 12.72 30.77 8.20
N ARG A 186 11.43 30.43 7.97
CA ARG A 186 10.35 30.61 8.94
C ARG A 186 10.32 29.53 10.00
N VAL A 187 10.73 28.32 9.65
CA VAL A 187 10.85 27.19 10.57
C VAL A 187 12.19 26.50 10.40
N LYS A 188 12.60 25.75 11.43
CA LYS A 188 13.80 24.92 11.46
C LYS A 188 13.42 23.51 11.89
N PRO A 189 12.93 22.65 10.96
CA PRO A 189 12.44 21.34 11.31
C PRO A 189 13.49 20.48 12.02
N VAL A 190 13.05 19.75 13.03
CA VAL A 190 13.77 18.65 13.67
C VAL A 190 12.82 17.46 13.76
N MET A 191 13.34 16.25 13.61
CA MET A 191 12.54 15.04 13.58
C MET A 191 12.93 14.06 14.67
N ALA A 192 11.95 13.47 15.35
CA ALA A 192 12.16 12.36 16.26
C ALA A 192 11.21 11.21 15.95
N ARG A 193 11.74 9.98 16.00
CA ARG A 193 10.94 8.74 15.88
C ARG A 193 11.00 7.94 17.17
N TYR A 194 9.96 7.14 17.41
CA TYR A 194 9.93 6.17 18.51
C TYR A 194 9.54 4.80 17.98
N ASP A 195 10.34 3.75 18.27
CA ASP A 195 10.03 2.35 17.93
C ASP A 195 9.06 1.79 18.98
N CYS A 196 7.82 1.54 18.57
CA CYS A 196 6.78 1.00 19.45
C CYS A 196 7.00 -0.48 19.80
N ARG A 197 8.02 -1.13 19.24
CA ARG A 197 8.32 -2.56 19.37
C ARG A 197 7.11 -3.46 19.08
N MET A 198 6.37 -3.08 18.04
CA MET A 198 5.20 -3.81 17.57
C MET A 198 5.29 -4.04 16.06
N ILE A 199 4.75 -5.16 15.60
CA ILE A 199 4.40 -5.36 14.18
C ILE A 199 2.90 -5.60 14.15
N ALA A 200 2.13 -4.61 13.72
CA ALA A 200 0.68 -4.64 13.70
C ALA A 200 0.13 -3.81 12.53
N GLN A 201 -1.12 -4.07 12.19
CA GLN A 201 -1.82 -3.32 11.16
C GLN A 201 -3.06 -2.65 11.75
N TYR A 202 -3.29 -1.40 11.36
CA TYR A 202 -4.33 -0.55 11.92
C TYR A 202 -5.26 -0.08 10.81
N ARG A 203 -6.57 -0.19 11.02
CA ARG A 203 -7.60 0.28 10.09
C ARG A 203 -8.06 1.68 10.51
N THR A 204 -7.34 2.72 10.08
CA THR A 204 -7.53 4.10 10.54
C THR A 204 -8.93 4.66 10.25
N SER A 205 -9.68 4.05 9.33
CA SER A 205 -11.03 4.45 8.95
C SER A 205 -12.13 4.08 9.95
N VAL A 206 -11.81 3.26 10.98
CA VAL A 206 -12.79 2.79 11.97
C VAL A 206 -12.29 2.92 13.40
N PRO A 207 -13.20 3.20 14.38
CA PRO A 207 -12.83 3.18 15.79
C PRO A 207 -12.29 1.80 16.23
N PRO A 208 -11.40 1.77 17.23
CA PRO A 208 -10.94 2.92 18.03
C PRO A 208 -9.71 3.64 17.46
N ILE A 209 -9.02 3.11 16.46
CA ILE A 209 -7.77 3.72 15.95
C ILE A 209 -8.02 5.02 15.17
N SER A 210 -9.20 5.20 14.57
CA SER A 210 -9.57 6.46 13.92
C SER A 210 -9.58 7.63 14.91
N GLU A 211 -9.98 7.40 16.17
CA GLU A 211 -9.94 8.42 17.23
C GLU A 211 -8.51 8.84 17.57
N PHE A 212 -7.57 7.89 17.57
CA PHE A 212 -6.14 8.17 17.75
C PHE A 212 -5.61 9.04 16.59
N VAL A 213 -5.95 8.70 15.33
CA VAL A 213 -5.51 9.45 14.14
C VAL A 213 -6.08 10.88 14.16
N VAL A 214 -7.36 11.05 14.48
CA VAL A 214 -7.97 12.39 14.62
C VAL A 214 -7.24 13.22 15.67
N ARG A 215 -6.93 12.65 16.82
CA ARG A 215 -6.20 13.35 17.87
C ARG A 215 -4.76 13.65 17.46
N MET A 216 -4.06 12.71 16.82
CA MET A 216 -2.72 12.91 16.27
C MET A 216 -2.70 14.13 15.32
N LYS A 217 -3.62 14.16 14.35
CA LYS A 217 -3.78 15.30 13.42
C LYS A 217 -4.09 16.62 14.14
N SER A 218 -4.79 16.58 15.26
CA SER A 218 -5.14 17.79 16.04
C SER A 218 -3.96 18.46 16.76
N LEU A 219 -2.82 17.79 16.86
CA LEU A 219 -1.59 18.31 17.47
C LEU A 219 -0.79 19.19 16.49
N GLU A 220 -1.01 19.00 15.19
CA GLU A 220 -0.28 19.68 14.13
C GLU A 220 -0.63 21.17 14.05
N GLY A 221 0.37 21.97 13.69
CA GLY A 221 0.25 23.44 13.62
C GLY A 221 0.11 24.13 14.98
N LYS A 222 0.34 23.41 16.09
CA LYS A 222 0.23 23.94 17.47
C LYS A 222 1.53 23.72 18.23
N ASP A 223 1.87 24.67 19.10
CA ASP A 223 2.99 24.56 20.05
C ASP A 223 4.33 24.17 19.39
N GLY A 224 4.54 24.55 18.13
CA GLY A 224 5.75 24.24 17.37
C GLY A 224 5.78 22.79 16.81
N ILE A 225 4.70 22.03 16.88
CA ILE A 225 4.58 20.75 16.20
C ILE A 225 4.17 21.00 14.74
N LEU A 226 4.98 20.58 13.80
CA LEU A 226 4.76 20.80 12.36
C LEU A 226 3.98 19.67 11.73
N SER A 227 4.35 18.41 12.04
CA SER A 227 3.69 17.19 11.52
C SER A 227 3.82 16.05 12.51
N VAL A 228 2.85 15.13 12.50
CA VAL A 228 2.88 13.87 13.27
C VAL A 228 2.44 12.73 12.36
N SER A 229 3.23 11.66 12.29
CA SER A 229 2.91 10.48 11.49
C SER A 229 2.95 9.20 12.32
N LEU A 230 2.04 8.28 12.01
CA LEU A 230 2.06 6.90 12.49
C LEU A 230 2.50 6.00 11.33
N SER A 231 3.72 5.48 11.41
CA SER A 231 4.20 4.47 10.48
C SER A 231 3.82 3.08 11.01
N HIS A 232 3.01 2.35 10.24
CA HIS A 232 2.61 0.98 10.60
C HIS A 232 3.77 -0.01 10.44
N GLY A 233 4.67 0.27 9.49
CA GLY A 233 5.61 -0.67 8.96
C GLY A 233 4.95 -1.66 8.00
N PHE A 234 5.75 -2.34 7.18
CA PHE A 234 5.27 -3.38 6.26
C PHE A 234 5.67 -4.76 6.78
N SER A 235 4.71 -5.49 7.31
CA SER A 235 4.94 -6.75 8.04
C SER A 235 5.58 -7.87 7.19
N PHE A 236 5.60 -7.73 5.87
CA PHE A 236 6.08 -8.78 4.96
C PHE A 236 7.49 -8.53 4.44
N ALA A 237 8.25 -7.66 5.11
CA ALA A 237 9.66 -7.44 4.84
C ALA A 237 10.53 -7.90 6.01
N ASP A 238 11.61 -8.64 5.72
CA ASP A 238 12.63 -9.00 6.69
C ASP A 238 13.75 -7.96 6.65
N VAL A 239 13.51 -6.82 7.30
CA VAL A 239 14.48 -5.72 7.44
C VAL A 239 14.63 -5.35 8.92
N GLU A 240 15.74 -4.69 9.29
CA GLU A 240 16.03 -4.34 10.68
C GLU A 240 14.95 -3.44 11.30
N ASP A 241 14.46 -2.46 10.51
CA ASP A 241 13.51 -1.45 10.94
C ASP A 241 12.03 -1.84 10.74
N VAL A 242 11.71 -3.13 10.46
CA VAL A 242 10.31 -3.56 10.32
C VAL A 242 9.52 -3.30 11.61
N GLY A 243 8.33 -2.70 11.50
CA GLY A 243 7.41 -2.51 12.62
C GLY A 243 6.90 -1.08 12.80
N THR A 244 6.01 -0.92 13.78
CA THR A 244 5.28 0.32 14.06
C THR A 244 6.17 1.38 14.70
N ARG A 245 6.10 2.60 14.15
CA ARG A 245 6.81 3.77 14.69
C ARG A 245 5.93 5.01 14.67
N THR A 246 6.16 5.89 15.61
CA THR A 246 5.66 7.27 15.58
C THR A 246 6.77 8.21 15.13
N LEU A 247 6.41 9.24 14.38
CA LEU A 247 7.30 10.30 13.92
C LEU A 247 6.69 11.65 14.28
N VAL A 248 7.50 12.55 14.82
CA VAL A 248 7.13 13.93 15.08
C VAL A 248 8.14 14.86 14.42
N VAL A 249 7.63 15.82 13.68
CA VAL A 249 8.40 16.94 13.12
C VAL A 249 8.06 18.19 13.94
N ALA A 250 9.04 18.83 14.55
CA ALA A 250 8.87 20.02 15.35
C ALA A 250 9.76 21.17 14.88
N ASP A 251 9.38 22.41 15.20
CA ASP A 251 10.16 23.61 14.88
C ASP A 251 11.24 23.86 15.95
N GLY A 252 12.47 23.42 15.66
CA GLY A 252 13.68 23.65 16.45
C GLY A 252 13.76 22.94 17.80
N ASP A 253 12.71 22.29 18.28
CA ASP A 253 12.66 21.65 19.61
C ASP A 253 12.73 20.12 19.53
N MET A 254 13.93 19.58 19.48
CA MET A 254 14.17 18.13 19.43
C MET A 254 13.64 17.41 20.69
N ALA A 255 13.75 18.02 21.87
CA ALA A 255 13.28 17.41 23.11
C ALA A 255 11.76 17.24 23.11
N LYS A 256 11.03 18.24 22.62
CA LYS A 256 9.57 18.18 22.43
C LYS A 256 9.19 17.12 21.39
N ALA A 257 9.87 17.07 20.24
CA ALA A 257 9.63 16.08 19.22
C ALA A 257 9.78 14.66 19.78
N GLN A 258 10.85 14.40 20.51
CA GLN A 258 11.14 13.10 21.10
C GLN A 258 10.12 12.71 22.18
N ALA A 259 9.79 13.65 23.08
CA ALA A 259 8.81 13.41 24.14
C ALA A 259 7.42 13.08 23.58
N LEU A 260 6.97 13.80 22.54
CA LEU A 260 5.68 13.55 21.90
C LEU A 260 5.69 12.23 21.11
N ALA A 261 6.74 11.92 20.36
CA ALA A 261 6.86 10.66 19.64
C ALA A 261 6.79 9.46 20.61
N GLU A 262 7.52 9.53 21.72
CA GLU A 262 7.48 8.51 22.79
C GLU A 262 6.11 8.40 23.45
N GLN A 263 5.46 9.52 23.77
CA GLN A 263 4.13 9.53 24.37
C GLN A 263 3.10 8.83 23.47
N LEU A 264 3.07 9.17 22.18
CA LEU A 264 2.17 8.56 21.21
C LEU A 264 2.47 7.06 21.02
N GLY A 265 3.74 6.69 20.96
CA GLY A 265 4.15 5.30 20.84
C GLY A 265 3.80 4.45 22.06
N LYS A 266 3.94 4.99 23.28
CA LYS A 266 3.50 4.32 24.51
C LYS A 266 1.98 4.14 24.56
N GLU A 267 1.23 5.14 24.13
CA GLU A 267 -0.24 5.01 24.05
C GLU A 267 -0.66 3.91 23.05
N LEU A 268 0.00 3.82 21.88
CA LEU A 268 -0.23 2.72 20.96
C LEU A 268 0.09 1.37 21.59
N TRP A 269 1.18 1.27 22.31
CA TRP A 269 1.57 0.07 23.05
C TRP A 269 0.52 -0.32 24.10
N ASP A 270 0.07 0.61 24.93
CA ASP A 270 -0.90 0.37 26.00
C ASP A 270 -2.27 -0.08 25.47
N ASN A 271 -2.62 0.34 24.26
CA ASN A 271 -3.89 0.00 23.59
C ASN A 271 -3.73 -1.04 22.46
N ARG A 272 -2.59 -1.69 22.30
CA ARG A 272 -2.25 -2.53 21.15
C ARG A 272 -3.29 -3.60 20.82
N GLU A 273 -3.83 -4.29 21.83
CA GLU A 273 -4.84 -5.34 21.63
C GLU A 273 -6.21 -4.78 21.19
N ARG A 274 -6.50 -3.54 21.59
CA ARG A 274 -7.71 -2.82 21.20
C ARG A 274 -7.60 -2.27 19.78
N TYR A 275 -6.40 -1.86 19.38
CA TYR A 275 -6.14 -1.26 18.06
C TYR A 275 -5.85 -2.30 16.97
N ALA A 276 -5.33 -3.46 17.33
CA ALA A 276 -5.01 -4.52 16.40
C ALA A 276 -6.26 -5.04 15.69
N THR A 277 -6.14 -5.27 14.39
CA THR A 277 -7.21 -5.85 13.58
C THR A 277 -7.42 -7.32 13.95
N LYS A 278 -8.67 -7.72 14.14
CA LYS A 278 -9.05 -9.12 14.34
C LYS A 278 -9.41 -9.75 13.01
N TYR A 279 -8.98 -11.00 12.83
CA TYR A 279 -9.22 -11.79 11.63
C TYR A 279 -9.95 -13.07 12.01
N LEU A 280 -10.86 -13.52 11.13
CA LEU A 280 -11.49 -14.82 11.24
C LEU A 280 -10.60 -15.88 10.57
N THR A 281 -10.60 -17.09 11.09
CA THR A 281 -10.14 -18.26 10.34
C THR A 281 -11.08 -18.53 9.16
N VAL A 282 -10.64 -19.36 8.21
CA VAL A 282 -11.49 -19.76 7.09
C VAL A 282 -12.77 -20.45 7.61
N ASP A 283 -12.66 -21.33 8.59
CA ASP A 283 -13.80 -22.04 9.17
C ASP A 283 -14.81 -21.10 9.83
N GLU A 284 -14.35 -20.18 10.67
CA GLU A 284 -15.23 -19.16 11.30
C GLU A 284 -15.91 -18.27 10.25
N ALA A 285 -15.18 -17.90 9.18
CA ALA A 285 -15.74 -17.11 8.09
C ALA A 285 -16.83 -17.87 7.33
N MET A 286 -16.62 -19.16 7.09
CA MET A 286 -17.61 -20.02 6.42
C MET A 286 -18.82 -20.29 7.32
N ASP A 287 -18.67 -20.49 8.62
CA ASP A 287 -19.77 -20.61 9.57
C ASP A 287 -20.62 -19.33 9.59
N ARG A 288 -19.93 -18.18 9.58
CA ARG A 288 -20.62 -16.89 9.47
C ARG A 288 -21.35 -16.73 8.14
N ALA A 289 -20.75 -17.12 7.02
CA ALA A 289 -21.34 -17.07 5.70
C ALA A 289 -22.57 -17.99 5.56
N ALA A 290 -22.48 -19.20 6.13
CA ALA A 290 -23.60 -20.16 6.11
C ALA A 290 -24.83 -19.64 6.87
N SER A 291 -24.62 -18.95 8.00
CA SER A 291 -25.69 -18.40 8.85
C SER A 291 -26.20 -17.02 8.39
N HIS A 292 -25.53 -16.35 7.46
CA HIS A 292 -25.85 -14.99 7.03
C HIS A 292 -26.98 -14.98 6.01
N ASN A 293 -28.11 -14.34 6.37
CA ASN A 293 -29.33 -14.34 5.56
C ASN A 293 -29.73 -12.95 5.01
N GLN A 294 -28.94 -11.91 5.29
CA GLN A 294 -29.23 -10.51 4.93
C GLN A 294 -28.11 -9.91 4.08
N GLY A 295 -27.63 -10.65 3.04
CA GLY A 295 -26.51 -10.27 2.20
C GLY A 295 -26.54 -8.87 1.60
N PRO A 296 -25.40 -8.39 1.04
CA PRO A 296 -24.17 -9.17 0.99
C PRO A 296 -23.31 -9.09 2.27
N LEU A 297 -22.80 -10.25 2.69
CA LEU A 297 -21.67 -10.35 3.58
C LEU A 297 -20.40 -10.25 2.74
N VAL A 298 -19.58 -9.23 2.96
CA VAL A 298 -18.30 -9.08 2.28
C VAL A 298 -17.18 -9.68 3.15
N LEU A 299 -16.46 -10.65 2.60
CA LEU A 299 -15.31 -11.31 3.23
C LEU A 299 -14.04 -10.91 2.49
N ALA A 300 -13.14 -10.21 3.16
CA ALA A 300 -11.85 -9.84 2.59
C ALA A 300 -10.82 -10.95 2.84
N ASP A 301 -10.37 -11.62 1.77
CA ASP A 301 -9.24 -12.55 1.78
C ASP A 301 -7.94 -11.74 1.89
N ARG A 302 -7.60 -11.42 3.14
CA ARG A 302 -6.53 -10.52 3.49
C ARG A 302 -5.16 -11.06 3.11
N ALA A 303 -4.95 -12.37 3.24
CA ALA A 303 -3.64 -12.99 3.02
C ALA A 303 -3.28 -13.14 1.53
N ASP A 304 -4.28 -12.96 0.64
CA ASP A 304 -4.05 -12.97 -0.81
C ASP A 304 -4.31 -11.58 -1.44
N ASN A 305 -3.93 -10.54 -0.72
CA ASN A 305 -4.02 -9.16 -1.22
C ASN A 305 -2.85 -8.83 -2.16
N PRO A 306 -3.09 -8.58 -3.47
CA PRO A 306 -2.03 -8.11 -4.38
C PRO A 306 -1.38 -6.80 -3.95
N GLY A 307 -2.10 -5.94 -3.22
CA GLY A 307 -1.55 -4.73 -2.61
C GLY A 307 -0.59 -4.99 -1.44
N SER A 308 -0.44 -6.23 -0.99
CA SER A 308 0.60 -6.65 -0.05
C SER A 308 1.63 -7.58 -0.72
N GLY A 309 1.72 -7.55 -2.04
CA GLY A 309 2.62 -8.38 -2.82
C GLY A 309 2.13 -9.81 -3.07
N ALA A 310 0.97 -10.21 -2.56
CA ALA A 310 0.43 -11.55 -2.80
C ALA A 310 0.02 -11.75 -4.28
N PRO A 311 -0.04 -13.01 -4.74
CA PRO A 311 -0.42 -13.33 -6.11
C PRO A 311 -1.80 -12.82 -6.52
N GLY A 312 -2.80 -12.95 -5.65
CA GLY A 312 -4.20 -12.69 -5.97
C GLY A 312 -4.91 -13.87 -6.62
N ASP A 313 -4.31 -15.06 -6.59
CA ASP A 313 -4.83 -16.29 -7.19
C ASP A 313 -5.13 -17.41 -6.17
N SER A 314 -5.15 -17.10 -4.85
CA SER A 314 -5.34 -18.13 -3.84
C SER A 314 -6.74 -18.71 -3.83
N THR A 315 -6.81 -20.01 -3.53
CA THR A 315 -8.01 -20.82 -3.62
C THR A 315 -8.59 -21.24 -2.27
N PHE A 316 -7.96 -20.90 -1.14
CA PHE A 316 -8.38 -21.38 0.19
C PHE A 316 -9.86 -21.07 0.49
N VAL A 317 -10.28 -19.84 0.29
CA VAL A 317 -11.68 -19.44 0.50
C VAL A 317 -12.60 -20.01 -0.57
N LEU A 318 -12.15 -20.06 -1.83
CA LEU A 318 -12.92 -20.64 -2.93
C LEU A 318 -13.23 -22.13 -2.70
N LYS A 319 -12.24 -22.92 -2.29
CA LYS A 319 -12.43 -24.34 -1.92
C LYS A 319 -13.42 -24.50 -0.78
N ALA A 320 -13.31 -23.71 0.27
CA ALA A 320 -14.20 -23.76 1.41
C ALA A 320 -15.65 -23.39 1.05
N LEU A 321 -15.88 -22.41 0.16
CA LEU A 321 -17.22 -22.08 -0.36
C LEU A 321 -17.84 -23.27 -1.11
N ILE A 322 -17.05 -23.92 -1.97
CA ILE A 322 -17.50 -25.06 -2.78
C ILE A 322 -17.79 -26.28 -1.90
N GLU A 323 -16.85 -26.66 -1.03
CA GLU A 323 -16.96 -27.84 -0.14
C GLU A 323 -18.14 -27.73 0.83
N ARG A 324 -18.52 -26.51 1.23
CA ARG A 324 -19.67 -26.26 2.12
C ARG A 324 -20.94 -25.84 1.40
N GLU A 325 -20.94 -25.84 0.05
CA GLU A 325 -22.07 -25.46 -0.80
C GLU A 325 -22.66 -24.07 -0.44
N ILE A 326 -21.78 -23.10 -0.13
CA ILE A 326 -22.17 -21.76 0.28
C ILE A 326 -22.40 -20.90 -0.96
N GLY A 327 -23.65 -20.52 -1.21
CA GLY A 327 -24.05 -19.68 -2.35
C GLY A 327 -25.41 -19.03 -2.14
N PRO A 328 -25.84 -18.11 -3.04
CA PRO A 328 -25.04 -17.57 -4.14
C PRO A 328 -23.86 -16.73 -3.63
N ALA A 329 -22.67 -17.03 -4.12
CA ALA A 329 -21.45 -16.31 -3.76
C ALA A 329 -20.77 -15.68 -4.99
N LEU A 330 -20.17 -14.50 -4.81
CA LEU A 330 -19.34 -13.82 -5.81
C LEU A 330 -17.90 -13.78 -5.31
N PHE A 331 -16.96 -14.31 -6.10
CA PHE A 331 -15.57 -14.46 -5.72
C PHE A 331 -14.65 -13.68 -6.65
N GLY A 332 -13.75 -12.89 -6.12
CA GLY A 332 -12.69 -12.27 -6.92
C GLY A 332 -12.20 -10.91 -6.35
N VAL A 333 -11.53 -10.11 -7.16
CA VAL A 333 -11.12 -10.43 -8.53
C VAL A 333 -9.88 -11.32 -8.45
N MET A 334 -9.92 -12.51 -9.03
CA MET A 334 -8.81 -13.45 -9.02
C MET A 334 -7.87 -13.17 -10.20
N TRP A 335 -6.58 -13.07 -9.95
CA TRP A 335 -5.60 -12.95 -11.02
C TRP A 335 -5.32 -14.31 -11.65
N ASP A 336 -5.86 -14.56 -12.84
CA ASP A 336 -5.65 -15.80 -13.58
C ASP A 336 -5.65 -15.58 -15.10
N PRO A 337 -4.55 -15.03 -15.66
CA PRO A 337 -4.45 -14.74 -17.10
C PRO A 337 -4.59 -15.97 -17.98
N MET A 338 -4.13 -17.16 -17.51
CA MET A 338 -4.25 -18.40 -18.28
C MET A 338 -5.71 -18.85 -18.37
N ALA A 339 -6.45 -18.77 -17.28
CA ALA A 339 -7.88 -19.11 -17.29
C ALA A 339 -8.67 -18.11 -18.13
N PHE A 340 -8.30 -16.82 -18.09
CA PHE A 340 -8.90 -15.82 -18.96
C PHE A 340 -8.72 -16.15 -20.44
N GLN A 341 -7.50 -16.50 -20.87
CA GLN A 341 -7.22 -16.84 -22.26
C GLN A 341 -8.10 -18.02 -22.74
N ILE A 342 -8.26 -19.06 -21.91
CA ILE A 342 -9.11 -20.20 -22.22
C ILE A 342 -10.59 -19.79 -22.30
N ALA A 343 -11.06 -18.96 -21.36
CA ALA A 343 -12.43 -18.46 -21.35
C ALA A 343 -12.73 -17.60 -22.60
N GLU A 344 -11.76 -16.79 -23.01
CA GLU A 344 -11.84 -15.98 -24.21
C GLU A 344 -11.98 -16.82 -25.48
N GLU A 345 -11.11 -17.84 -25.64
CA GLU A 345 -11.14 -18.74 -26.78
C GLU A 345 -12.44 -19.56 -26.84
N ALA A 346 -12.99 -19.96 -25.66
CA ALA A 346 -14.25 -20.68 -25.57
C ALA A 346 -15.47 -19.80 -25.91
N GLY A 347 -15.41 -18.54 -25.57
CA GLY A 347 -16.48 -17.56 -25.82
C GLY A 347 -17.62 -17.56 -24.77
N GLU A 348 -18.39 -16.45 -24.75
CA GLU A 348 -19.56 -16.32 -23.85
C GLU A 348 -20.60 -17.42 -24.12
N GLY A 349 -21.14 -18.00 -23.06
CA GLY A 349 -22.11 -19.11 -23.11
C GLY A 349 -21.48 -20.50 -23.11
N ALA A 350 -20.17 -20.63 -23.36
CA ALA A 350 -19.49 -21.91 -23.36
C ALA A 350 -19.48 -22.57 -21.98
N ARG A 351 -19.69 -23.88 -21.93
CA ARG A 351 -19.52 -24.72 -20.74
C ARG A 351 -18.25 -25.52 -20.86
N ILE A 352 -17.33 -25.33 -19.94
CA ILE A 352 -16.00 -25.94 -19.96
C ILE A 352 -15.56 -26.35 -18.57
N ARG A 353 -14.76 -27.41 -18.48
CA ARG A 353 -14.03 -27.74 -17.26
C ARG A 353 -12.73 -26.93 -17.23
N MET A 354 -12.52 -26.17 -16.18
CA MET A 354 -11.41 -25.22 -16.08
C MET A 354 -10.68 -25.35 -14.75
N ARG A 355 -9.36 -25.24 -14.81
CA ARG A 355 -8.49 -25.14 -13.64
C ARG A 355 -8.28 -23.69 -13.25
N LEU A 356 -8.69 -23.32 -12.03
CA LEU A 356 -8.71 -21.93 -11.54
C LEU A 356 -7.80 -21.74 -10.33
N GLY A 357 -7.08 -20.62 -10.33
CA GLY A 357 -6.21 -20.18 -9.24
C GLY A 357 -5.14 -21.18 -8.83
N GLY A 358 -4.50 -20.94 -7.69
CA GLY A 358 -3.52 -21.85 -7.09
C GLY A 358 -2.28 -22.11 -7.95
N LYS A 359 -1.93 -21.21 -8.88
CA LYS A 359 -0.86 -21.40 -9.87
C LYS A 359 0.45 -20.75 -9.48
N SER A 360 0.43 -19.86 -8.50
CA SER A 360 1.59 -19.06 -8.07
C SER A 360 2.40 -19.70 -6.94
N GLY A 361 2.23 -20.99 -6.69
CA GLY A 361 2.96 -21.75 -5.68
C GLY A 361 2.14 -22.05 -4.43
N THR A 362 2.79 -22.58 -3.40
CA THR A 362 2.13 -23.10 -2.18
C THR A 362 1.37 -22.03 -1.40
N VAL A 363 1.77 -20.77 -1.51
CA VAL A 363 1.10 -19.61 -0.87
C VAL A 363 -0.29 -19.32 -1.46
N SER A 364 -0.62 -19.91 -2.61
CA SER A 364 -1.91 -19.76 -3.29
C SER A 364 -2.86 -20.95 -3.06
N GLY A 365 -2.39 -22.00 -2.38
CA GLY A 365 -3.11 -23.26 -2.24
C GLY A 365 -3.13 -24.09 -3.55
N ASP A 366 -3.86 -25.20 -3.54
CA ASP A 366 -4.00 -26.04 -4.74
C ASP A 366 -5.00 -25.46 -5.72
N PRO A 367 -4.78 -25.58 -7.03
CA PRO A 367 -5.77 -25.20 -8.04
C PRO A 367 -7.12 -25.92 -7.85
N VAL A 368 -8.19 -25.29 -8.31
CA VAL A 368 -9.54 -25.86 -8.27
C VAL A 368 -10.01 -26.18 -9.68
N ASP A 369 -10.40 -27.43 -9.94
CA ASP A 369 -10.98 -27.86 -11.22
C ASP A 369 -12.52 -27.81 -11.15
N LEU A 370 -13.15 -26.90 -11.90
CA LEU A 370 -14.59 -26.64 -11.89
C LEU A 370 -15.19 -26.75 -13.30
N ASP A 371 -16.45 -27.23 -13.36
CA ASP A 371 -17.29 -27.06 -14.52
C ASP A 371 -17.94 -25.67 -14.44
N VAL A 372 -17.59 -24.81 -15.38
CA VAL A 372 -18.03 -23.41 -15.42
C VAL A 372 -18.70 -23.04 -16.73
N THR A 373 -19.59 -22.05 -16.66
CA THR A 373 -20.11 -21.34 -17.83
C THR A 373 -19.43 -19.99 -17.92
N VAL A 374 -18.88 -19.64 -19.08
CA VAL A 374 -18.35 -18.30 -19.36
C VAL A 374 -19.55 -17.35 -19.51
N LYS A 375 -19.80 -16.53 -18.51
CA LYS A 375 -20.98 -15.61 -18.49
C LYS A 375 -20.73 -14.34 -19.27
N LYS A 376 -19.55 -13.74 -19.08
CA LYS A 376 -19.21 -12.44 -19.64
C LYS A 376 -17.71 -12.32 -19.84
N ILE A 377 -17.32 -11.63 -20.93
CA ILE A 377 -15.94 -11.19 -21.19
C ILE A 377 -15.94 -9.67 -21.33
N ALA A 378 -15.04 -8.98 -20.61
CA ALA A 378 -14.88 -7.54 -20.67
C ALA A 378 -13.42 -7.19 -20.94
N ARG A 379 -13.20 -6.14 -21.75
CA ARG A 379 -11.87 -5.71 -22.17
C ARG A 379 -11.47 -4.41 -21.50
N ASN A 380 -10.17 -4.29 -21.23
CA ASN A 380 -9.56 -3.06 -20.72
C ASN A 380 -10.36 -2.45 -19.56
N VAL A 381 -10.62 -3.29 -18.55
CA VAL A 381 -11.44 -2.94 -17.38
C VAL A 381 -10.65 -2.11 -16.39
N PHE A 382 -11.29 -1.10 -15.84
CA PHE A 382 -10.79 -0.26 -14.75
C PHE A 382 -11.81 -0.24 -13.60
N GLN A 383 -11.31 0.01 -12.40
CA GLN A 383 -12.11 0.23 -11.21
C GLN A 383 -11.72 1.54 -10.52
N PRO A 384 -12.63 2.21 -9.80
CA PRO A 384 -12.27 3.38 -8.99
C PRO A 384 -11.29 3.03 -7.87
N TYR A 385 -10.32 3.92 -7.65
CA TYR A 385 -9.45 3.92 -6.48
C TYR A 385 -9.26 5.36 -5.99
N GLY A 386 -10.07 5.79 -5.05
CA GLY A 386 -10.17 7.20 -4.68
C GLY A 386 -10.50 8.08 -5.89
N PRO A 387 -9.74 9.13 -6.19
CA PRO A 387 -9.99 10.03 -7.31
C PRO A 387 -9.48 9.51 -8.66
N VAL A 388 -8.81 8.35 -8.70
CA VAL A 388 -8.18 7.80 -9.91
C VAL A 388 -8.80 6.47 -10.31
N MET A 389 -8.55 6.05 -11.56
CA MET A 389 -8.95 4.75 -12.08
C MET A 389 -7.77 3.77 -12.05
N SER A 390 -8.01 2.56 -11.55
CA SER A 390 -7.00 1.50 -11.42
C SER A 390 -7.31 0.35 -12.38
N PRO A 391 -6.36 -0.08 -13.23
CA PRO A 391 -6.61 -1.08 -14.26
C PRO A 391 -6.65 -2.50 -13.68
N LEU A 392 -7.57 -3.32 -14.23
CA LEU A 392 -7.68 -4.77 -14.01
C LEU A 392 -7.30 -5.57 -15.26
N GLY A 393 -7.07 -4.89 -16.40
CA GLY A 393 -6.85 -5.54 -17.68
C GLY A 393 -8.14 -6.13 -18.24
N ASP A 394 -8.03 -7.25 -18.93
CA ASP A 394 -9.18 -7.97 -19.44
C ASP A 394 -9.75 -8.88 -18.33
N MET A 395 -11.07 -9.05 -18.31
CA MET A 395 -11.76 -9.80 -17.28
C MET A 395 -12.80 -10.76 -17.86
N ALA A 396 -13.07 -11.83 -17.10
CA ALA A 396 -14.19 -12.72 -17.39
C ALA A 396 -14.96 -13.05 -16.09
N LEU A 397 -16.26 -13.26 -16.23
CA LEU A 397 -17.12 -13.84 -15.19
C LEU A 397 -17.41 -15.30 -15.55
N LEU A 398 -17.03 -16.20 -14.67
CA LEU A 398 -17.23 -17.62 -14.76
C LEU A 398 -18.28 -18.06 -13.73
N SER A 399 -19.29 -18.80 -14.13
CA SER A 399 -20.36 -19.25 -13.24
C SER A 399 -20.27 -20.76 -12.99
N SER A 400 -20.25 -21.17 -11.74
CA SER A 400 -20.41 -22.54 -11.29
C SER A 400 -21.76 -22.70 -10.54
N GLU A 401 -21.97 -23.84 -9.90
CA GLU A 401 -23.26 -24.14 -9.23
C GLU A 401 -23.57 -23.18 -8.07
N HIS A 402 -22.57 -22.81 -7.25
CA HIS A 402 -22.75 -21.99 -6.04
C HIS A 402 -22.00 -20.68 -6.09
N VAL A 403 -21.01 -20.55 -6.97
CA VAL A 403 -20.06 -19.42 -6.96
C VAL A 403 -19.86 -18.87 -8.37
N ASP A 404 -20.08 -17.58 -8.54
CA ASP A 404 -19.61 -16.81 -9.68
C ASP A 404 -18.20 -16.26 -9.40
N ILE A 405 -17.27 -16.44 -10.33
CA ILE A 405 -15.86 -16.13 -10.16
C ILE A 405 -15.45 -15.08 -11.20
N ALA A 406 -15.09 -13.88 -10.73
CA ALA A 406 -14.50 -12.86 -11.58
C ALA A 406 -12.98 -13.04 -11.64
N ILE A 407 -12.44 -13.23 -12.86
CA ILE A 407 -11.00 -13.35 -13.11
C ILE A 407 -10.48 -12.16 -13.90
N CYS A 408 -9.19 -11.83 -13.75
CA CYS A 408 -8.54 -10.71 -14.45
C CYS A 408 -7.15 -11.09 -14.98
N THR A 409 -6.69 -10.33 -15.98
CA THR A 409 -5.37 -10.53 -16.60
C THR A 409 -4.28 -9.69 -15.95
N ARG A 410 -4.62 -8.60 -15.28
CA ARG A 410 -3.66 -7.74 -14.60
C ARG A 410 -3.74 -7.93 -13.09
N ARG A 411 -2.60 -8.25 -12.47
CA ARG A 411 -2.52 -8.45 -11.02
C ARG A 411 -2.79 -7.14 -10.29
N ASN A 412 -3.92 -7.09 -9.60
CA ASN A 412 -4.34 -5.93 -8.81
C ASN A 412 -5.31 -6.41 -7.71
N GLN A 413 -5.47 -5.61 -6.66
CA GLN A 413 -6.45 -5.91 -5.63
C GLN A 413 -7.86 -5.46 -6.06
N THR A 414 -8.87 -6.00 -5.40
CA THR A 414 -10.26 -5.56 -5.56
C THR A 414 -10.48 -4.31 -4.72
N PHE A 415 -10.70 -3.15 -5.36
CA PHE A 415 -10.93 -1.87 -4.68
C PHE A 415 -12.41 -1.50 -4.57
N HIS A 416 -13.19 -1.81 -5.60
CA HIS A 416 -14.54 -1.27 -5.75
C HIS A 416 -15.51 -2.31 -6.32
N ALA A 417 -16.79 -2.20 -5.96
CA ALA A 417 -17.87 -3.04 -6.48
C ALA A 417 -17.97 -2.99 -8.03
N ASP A 418 -17.54 -1.89 -8.64
CA ASP A 418 -17.53 -1.73 -10.10
C ASP A 418 -16.62 -2.73 -10.82
N ALA A 419 -15.61 -3.31 -10.15
CA ALA A 419 -14.82 -4.40 -10.70
C ALA A 419 -15.69 -5.60 -11.10
N PHE A 420 -16.70 -5.91 -10.29
CA PHE A 420 -17.65 -6.98 -10.56
C PHE A 420 -18.75 -6.54 -11.56
N ARG A 421 -19.24 -5.31 -11.44
CA ARG A 421 -20.24 -4.75 -12.37
C ARG A 421 -19.74 -4.71 -13.80
N ALA A 422 -18.44 -4.49 -14.01
CA ALA A 422 -17.81 -4.49 -15.33
C ALA A 422 -17.95 -5.82 -16.08
N VAL A 423 -18.09 -6.93 -15.35
CA VAL A 423 -18.35 -8.27 -15.91
C VAL A 423 -19.80 -8.72 -15.71
N GLY A 424 -20.72 -7.80 -15.38
CA GLY A 424 -22.16 -8.05 -15.29
C GLY A 424 -22.62 -8.68 -13.98
N ALA A 425 -21.80 -8.72 -12.94
CA ALA A 425 -22.17 -9.21 -11.61
C ALA A 425 -22.45 -8.02 -10.67
N GLU A 426 -23.69 -7.88 -10.18
CA GLU A 426 -24.03 -6.89 -9.16
C GLU A 426 -23.80 -7.49 -7.76
N PRO A 427 -22.85 -7.00 -6.97
CA PRO A 427 -22.54 -7.58 -5.66
C PRO A 427 -23.75 -7.66 -4.71
N ALA A 428 -24.71 -6.75 -4.84
CA ALA A 428 -25.93 -6.74 -4.02
C ALA A 428 -26.84 -7.95 -4.25
N ASP A 429 -26.70 -8.66 -5.38
CA ASP A 429 -27.50 -9.83 -5.71
C ASP A 429 -26.97 -11.13 -5.07
N TYR A 430 -25.80 -11.06 -4.44
CA TYR A 430 -25.15 -12.21 -3.83
C TYR A 430 -25.27 -12.18 -2.30
N ARG A 431 -25.37 -13.37 -1.71
CA ARG A 431 -25.39 -13.50 -0.25
C ARG A 431 -24.01 -13.27 0.35
N VAL A 432 -22.95 -13.73 -0.34
CA VAL A 432 -21.56 -13.61 0.10
C VAL A 432 -20.73 -13.06 -1.05
N VAL A 433 -19.87 -12.10 -0.77
CA VAL A 433 -18.90 -11.53 -1.71
C VAL A 433 -17.50 -11.63 -1.14
N ILE A 434 -16.61 -12.32 -1.85
CA ILE A 434 -15.20 -12.42 -1.49
C ILE A 434 -14.40 -11.40 -2.27
N VAL A 435 -13.55 -10.63 -1.58
CA VAL A 435 -12.66 -9.65 -2.20
C VAL A 435 -11.19 -9.96 -1.90
N LYS A 436 -10.33 -9.90 -2.92
CA LYS A 436 -8.88 -10.03 -2.80
C LYS A 436 -8.29 -8.67 -2.44
N SER A 437 -8.36 -8.31 -1.15
CA SER A 437 -7.91 -7.02 -0.64
C SER A 437 -7.73 -7.05 0.88
N ALA A 438 -6.96 -6.10 1.43
CA ALA A 438 -6.76 -5.97 2.88
C ALA A 438 -7.65 -4.89 3.50
N GLN A 439 -7.64 -3.66 2.95
CA GLN A 439 -8.42 -2.53 3.50
C GLN A 439 -8.88 -1.55 2.42
N HIS A 440 -8.17 -1.42 1.30
CA HIS A 440 -8.50 -0.44 0.27
C HIS A 440 -9.90 -0.60 -0.35
N PHE A 441 -10.47 -1.82 -0.31
CA PHE A 441 -11.83 -2.11 -0.77
C PHE A 441 -12.92 -1.46 0.10
N TYR A 442 -12.61 -1.10 1.35
CA TYR A 442 -13.63 -0.72 2.35
C TYR A 442 -14.57 0.38 1.84
N ASN A 443 -14.01 1.48 1.33
CA ASN A 443 -14.83 2.59 0.82
C ASN A 443 -15.67 2.22 -0.40
N GLY A 444 -15.21 1.28 -1.24
CA GLY A 444 -15.92 0.81 -2.43
C GLY A 444 -17.03 -0.19 -2.13
N PHE A 445 -17.08 -0.75 -0.91
CA PHE A 445 -18.06 -1.79 -0.54
C PHE A 445 -18.93 -1.43 0.66
N VAL A 446 -18.54 -0.45 1.49
CA VAL A 446 -19.31 -0.09 2.70
C VAL A 446 -20.76 0.31 2.40
N GLY A 447 -21.04 0.90 1.23
CA GLY A 447 -22.37 1.26 0.77
C GLY A 447 -23.21 0.09 0.22
N VAL A 448 -22.56 -1.03 -0.10
CA VAL A 448 -23.18 -2.25 -0.64
C VAL A 448 -23.32 -3.33 0.43
N ALA A 449 -22.28 -3.51 1.24
CA ALA A 449 -22.22 -4.55 2.26
C ALA A 449 -23.18 -4.32 3.43
N LYS A 450 -23.78 -5.39 3.93
CA LYS A 450 -24.47 -5.39 5.23
C LYS A 450 -23.50 -5.67 6.38
N GLU A 451 -22.45 -6.42 6.11
CA GLU A 451 -21.39 -6.72 7.05
C GLU A 451 -20.09 -6.91 6.28
N ILE A 452 -18.98 -6.47 6.87
CA ILE A 452 -17.64 -6.62 6.32
C ILE A 452 -16.76 -7.31 7.36
N LEU A 453 -16.18 -8.46 6.99
CA LEU A 453 -15.29 -9.25 7.84
C LEU A 453 -13.98 -9.56 7.10
N TYR A 454 -12.94 -9.85 7.87
CA TYR A 454 -11.59 -10.08 7.36
C TYR A 454 -11.16 -11.50 7.67
N VAL A 455 -10.68 -12.21 6.66
CA VAL A 455 -10.30 -13.63 6.74
C VAL A 455 -8.79 -13.76 6.67
N ALA A 456 -8.21 -14.47 7.63
CA ALA A 456 -6.84 -14.93 7.58
C ALA A 456 -6.80 -16.30 6.90
N THR A 457 -6.11 -16.37 5.77
CA THR A 457 -5.78 -17.62 5.08
C THR A 457 -4.27 -17.88 5.17
N PRO A 458 -3.79 -19.11 4.93
CA PRO A 458 -2.34 -19.40 4.90
C PRO A 458 -1.71 -18.89 3.59
N GLY A 459 -1.89 -17.60 3.29
CA GLY A 459 -1.45 -16.94 2.06
C GLY A 459 -0.13 -16.18 2.21
N ALA A 460 0.29 -15.55 1.11
CA ALA A 460 1.54 -14.79 1.00
C ALA A 460 1.58 -13.51 1.87
N ALA A 461 0.44 -13.09 2.38
CA ALA A 461 0.31 -11.95 3.28
C ALA A 461 -0.49 -12.33 4.55
N ASP A 462 -0.20 -13.51 5.13
CA ASP A 462 -0.81 -13.98 6.39
C ASP A 462 -0.64 -12.91 7.48
N PRO A 463 -1.74 -12.42 8.09
CA PRO A 463 -1.67 -11.40 9.11
C PRO A 463 -1.07 -11.87 10.45
N ASP A 464 -0.90 -13.17 10.66
CA ASP A 464 -0.20 -13.71 11.83
C ASP A 464 1.32 -13.53 11.68
N VAL A 465 1.80 -12.37 12.10
CA VAL A 465 3.21 -11.99 12.01
C VAL A 465 4.14 -12.89 12.82
N THR A 466 3.62 -13.72 13.73
CA THR A 466 4.46 -14.66 14.50
C THR A 466 4.99 -15.81 13.65
N ARG A 467 4.36 -16.10 12.53
CA ARG A 467 4.74 -17.14 11.57
C ARG A 467 5.86 -16.74 10.62
N TRP A 468 6.10 -15.42 10.46
CA TRP A 468 7.11 -14.96 9.52
C TRP A 468 8.53 -15.11 10.08
N PRO A 469 9.49 -15.59 9.27
CA PRO A 469 10.85 -15.87 9.68
C PRO A 469 11.73 -14.60 9.67
N TYR A 470 11.41 -13.62 10.52
CA TYR A 470 12.26 -12.43 10.64
C TYR A 470 13.65 -12.79 11.16
N THR A 471 14.68 -12.46 10.40
CA THR A 471 16.08 -12.73 10.73
C THR A 471 16.88 -11.46 11.01
N LYS A 472 16.49 -10.32 10.42
CA LYS A 472 17.22 -9.05 10.50
C LYS A 472 16.80 -8.19 11.69
N ARG A 473 15.52 -8.19 12.07
CA ARG A 473 15.07 -7.46 13.25
C ARG A 473 15.59 -8.13 14.53
N LYS A 474 16.53 -7.45 15.21
CA LYS A 474 17.15 -7.92 16.46
C LYS A 474 16.31 -7.59 17.69
N THR A 475 15.60 -6.48 17.67
CA THR A 475 14.78 -6.01 18.79
C THR A 475 13.53 -6.88 18.93
N PRO A 476 13.25 -7.45 20.14
CA PRO A 476 12.00 -8.15 20.39
C PRO A 476 10.79 -7.27 20.08
N PHE A 477 9.69 -7.89 19.63
CA PHE A 477 8.48 -7.16 19.26
C PHE A 477 7.21 -7.96 19.60
N TRP A 478 6.16 -7.26 19.92
CA TRP A 478 4.81 -7.80 20.02
C TRP A 478 4.20 -8.01 18.61
N PRO A 479 3.48 -9.12 18.34
CA PRO A 479 3.02 -10.15 19.28
C PRO A 479 3.96 -11.36 19.42
N LYS A 480 5.16 -11.37 18.81
CA LYS A 480 6.09 -12.51 18.90
C LYS A 480 6.56 -12.77 20.35
N VAL A 481 6.68 -11.72 21.14
CA VAL A 481 6.84 -11.78 22.59
C VAL A 481 5.76 -10.94 23.28
N ALA A 482 5.31 -11.37 24.45
CA ALA A 482 4.22 -10.68 25.15
C ALA A 482 4.62 -9.28 25.64
N ASP A 483 5.87 -9.09 26.06
CA ASP A 483 6.43 -7.83 26.52
C ASP A 483 7.87 -7.64 25.98
N PRO A 484 8.05 -6.88 24.91
CA PRO A 484 9.35 -6.64 24.28
C PRO A 484 10.24 -5.65 25.04
N TRP A 485 9.77 -5.10 26.18
CA TRP A 485 10.51 -4.19 27.03
C TRP A 485 11.19 -4.88 28.21
N LYS A 486 10.83 -6.14 28.47
CA LYS A 486 11.46 -7.04 29.43
C LYS A 486 12.47 -7.94 28.71
#